data_156ebe58472e8ef45b49ea1df26ac91b
#
_entry.id   156ebe58472e8ef45b49ea1df26ac91b
#
_cell.length_a   1.000
_cell.length_b   1.000
_cell.length_c   1.000
_cell.angle_alpha   90.00
_cell.angle_beta   90.00
_cell.angle_gamma   90.00
#
_symmetry.space_group_name_H-M   'P 1'
#
loop_
_entity.id
_entity.type
_entity.pdbx_description
1 polymer ?
#
loop_
_entity_poly.entity_id
_entity_poly.type
_entity_poly.pdbx_seq_one_letter_code
_entity_poly.pdbx_strand_id
1 'polypeptide(L)'
;MMRKRKGHPVYPLTAAQKFHFFYQNFCPKKEVLNIGTSLTIEMELDMELLKKAIYQAYGRCEAMRLRFAQDKQGTWYQYVADKEERDIEYVDFSNGTMEEAEKTMTAWTAVPFKPQDSPMNRIVMIKTPDSYEGIYFLADHRTMDAQS
;
A
#
# COMPACT_ATOMS: atom_id res chain seq x y z
N MET A 1 15.45 -15.60 -23.26
CA MET A 1 15.77 -14.24 -22.80
C MET A 1 14.73 -13.85 -21.73
N MET A 2 15.17 -13.52 -20.53
CA MET A 2 14.25 -13.13 -19.45
C MET A 2 13.62 -11.78 -19.81
N ARG A 3 12.29 -11.70 -19.79
CA ARG A 3 11.58 -10.44 -20.06
C ARG A 3 11.95 -9.41 -18.98
N LYS A 4 12.07 -8.13 -19.38
CA LYS A 4 12.33 -7.02 -18.45
C LYS A 4 11.25 -5.97 -18.57
N ARG A 5 10.90 -5.33 -17.44
CA ARG A 5 10.04 -4.15 -17.38
C ARG A 5 10.79 -3.03 -16.66
N LYS A 6 10.94 -1.87 -17.29
CA LYS A 6 11.72 -0.73 -16.74
C LYS A 6 13.11 -1.14 -16.20
N GLY A 7 13.81 -2.06 -16.89
CA GLY A 7 15.11 -2.59 -16.46
C GLY A 7 15.07 -3.78 -15.51
N HIS A 8 13.93 -4.05 -14.84
CA HIS A 8 13.78 -5.12 -13.85
C HIS A 8 13.33 -6.44 -14.50
N PRO A 9 13.78 -7.59 -13.96
CA PRO A 9 13.25 -8.88 -14.36
C PRO A 9 11.78 -8.99 -14.01
N VAL A 10 10.97 -9.58 -14.89
CA VAL A 10 9.54 -9.83 -14.63
C VAL A 10 9.31 -11.30 -14.37
N TYR A 11 8.37 -11.57 -13.48
CA TYR A 11 7.99 -12.89 -13.03
C TYR A 11 6.51 -13.14 -13.29
N PRO A 12 6.09 -14.39 -13.52
CA PRO A 12 4.67 -14.73 -13.61
C PRO A 12 3.99 -14.45 -12.27
N LEU A 13 2.68 -14.19 -12.31
CA LEU A 13 1.88 -14.09 -11.10
C LEU A 13 1.80 -15.45 -10.38
N THR A 14 1.77 -15.41 -9.05
CA THR A 14 1.43 -16.57 -8.22
C THR A 14 -0.03 -17.01 -8.43
N ALA A 15 -0.38 -18.21 -7.99
CA ALA A 15 -1.77 -18.68 -8.06
C ALA A 15 -2.73 -17.76 -7.28
N ALA A 16 -2.35 -17.31 -6.09
CA ALA A 16 -3.13 -16.39 -5.28
C ALA A 16 -3.34 -15.05 -5.98
N GLN A 17 -2.29 -14.47 -6.57
CA GLN A 17 -2.38 -13.21 -7.31
C GLN A 17 -3.31 -13.35 -8.53
N LYS A 18 -3.21 -14.44 -9.29
CA LYS A 18 -4.11 -14.72 -10.42
C LYS A 18 -5.56 -14.78 -9.96
N PHE A 19 -5.81 -15.47 -8.84
CA PHE A 19 -7.15 -15.53 -8.24
C PHE A 19 -7.67 -14.14 -7.86
N HIS A 20 -6.85 -13.29 -7.22
CA HIS A 20 -7.24 -11.94 -6.83
C HIS A 20 -7.53 -11.04 -8.03
N PHE A 21 -6.73 -11.11 -9.11
CA PHE A 21 -7.02 -10.39 -10.36
C PHE A 21 -8.34 -10.86 -10.98
N PHE A 22 -8.56 -12.17 -11.03
CA PHE A 22 -9.82 -12.75 -11.53
C PHE A 22 -10.99 -12.29 -10.67
N TYR A 23 -10.91 -12.47 -9.35
CA TYR A 23 -11.98 -12.12 -8.40
C TYR A 23 -12.39 -10.65 -8.51
N GLN A 24 -11.43 -9.73 -8.55
CA GLN A 24 -11.72 -8.29 -8.65
C GLN A 24 -12.51 -7.93 -9.92
N ASN A 25 -12.34 -8.66 -11.02
CA ASN A 25 -13.08 -8.40 -12.25
C ASN A 25 -14.59 -8.57 -12.07
N PHE A 26 -15.00 -9.50 -11.22
CA PHE A 26 -16.42 -9.81 -10.94
C PHE A 26 -16.99 -9.01 -9.77
N CYS A 27 -16.16 -8.38 -8.96
CA CYS A 27 -16.61 -7.57 -7.84
C CYS A 27 -17.09 -6.19 -8.32
N PRO A 28 -18.30 -5.75 -7.90
CA PRO A 28 -18.76 -4.38 -8.15
C PRO A 28 -17.85 -3.33 -7.52
N LYS A 29 -17.36 -3.60 -6.32
CA LYS A 29 -16.44 -2.75 -5.56
C LYS A 29 -15.01 -3.11 -5.91
N LYS A 30 -14.30 -2.22 -6.60
CA LYS A 30 -12.93 -2.48 -7.06
C LYS A 30 -11.88 -2.38 -5.94
N GLU A 31 -12.24 -1.75 -4.81
CA GLU A 31 -11.47 -1.68 -3.59
C GLU A 31 -11.52 -2.96 -2.72
N VAL A 32 -12.20 -4.00 -3.16
CA VAL A 32 -12.40 -5.26 -2.41
C VAL A 32 -11.11 -5.94 -1.94
N LEU A 33 -9.99 -5.65 -2.61
CA LEU A 33 -8.67 -6.17 -2.26
C LEU A 33 -7.87 -5.22 -1.35
N ASN A 34 -8.43 -4.08 -0.98
CA ASN A 34 -7.73 -3.13 -0.12
C ASN A 34 -7.76 -3.60 1.33
N ILE A 35 -6.59 -3.54 1.99
CA ILE A 35 -6.40 -3.82 3.41
C ILE A 35 -5.88 -2.53 4.04
N GLY A 36 -6.69 -1.93 4.92
CA GLY A 36 -6.31 -0.73 5.67
C GLY A 36 -6.22 -1.03 7.17
N THR A 37 -5.17 -0.54 7.81
CA THR A 37 -5.00 -0.64 9.26
C THR A 37 -4.27 0.58 9.81
N SER A 38 -4.61 0.98 11.04
CA SER A 38 -3.87 1.97 11.81
C SER A 38 -3.02 1.28 12.86
N LEU A 39 -1.79 1.75 13.03
CA LEU A 39 -0.85 1.33 14.07
C LEU A 39 -0.41 2.60 14.79
N THR A 40 -0.88 2.80 16.00
CA THR A 40 -0.62 3.99 16.82
C THR A 40 -0.18 3.61 18.22
N ILE A 41 0.57 4.49 18.86
CA ILE A 41 1.05 4.33 20.24
C ILE A 41 0.77 5.60 21.04
N GLU A 42 0.58 5.43 22.34
CA GLU A 42 0.34 6.52 23.30
C GLU A 42 1.67 7.19 23.69
N MET A 43 2.29 7.85 22.74
CA MET A 43 3.49 8.67 22.97
C MET A 43 3.71 9.63 21.81
N GLU A 44 4.41 10.72 22.09
CA GLU A 44 4.87 11.64 21.06
C GLU A 44 6.01 10.98 20.25
N LEU A 45 5.86 11.00 18.93
CA LEU A 45 6.84 10.45 17.99
C LEU A 45 7.65 11.56 17.31
N ASP A 46 8.93 11.29 17.12
CA ASP A 46 9.73 12.07 16.18
C ASP A 46 9.29 11.71 14.74
N MET A 47 8.50 12.59 14.12
CA MET A 47 7.93 12.38 12.78
C MET A 47 8.99 12.28 11.69
N GLU A 48 10.13 12.98 11.83
CA GLU A 48 11.25 12.86 10.90
C GLU A 48 11.93 11.49 11.01
N LEU A 49 12.08 10.99 12.23
CA LEU A 49 12.60 9.65 12.48
C LEU A 49 11.64 8.57 11.98
N LEU A 50 10.33 8.74 12.21
CA LEU A 50 9.30 7.85 11.70
C LEU A 50 9.33 7.80 10.16
N LYS A 51 9.42 8.94 9.50
CA LYS A 51 9.55 9.03 8.05
C LYS A 51 10.78 8.27 7.52
N LYS A 52 11.93 8.43 8.17
CA LYS A 52 13.15 7.68 7.83
C LYS A 52 12.97 6.17 8.02
N ALA A 53 12.31 5.75 9.10
CA ALA A 53 12.01 4.34 9.34
C ALA A 53 11.11 3.75 8.25
N ILE A 54 10.09 4.48 7.80
CA ILE A 54 9.20 4.08 6.69
C ILE A 54 10.02 3.90 5.40
N TYR A 55 10.91 4.82 5.06
CA TYR A 55 11.78 4.68 3.88
C TYR A 55 12.71 3.47 3.99
N GLN A 56 13.22 3.17 5.18
CA GLN A 56 14.01 1.95 5.39
C GLN A 56 13.17 0.68 5.19
N ALA A 57 11.91 0.68 5.66
CA ALA A 57 10.99 -0.43 5.44
C ALA A 57 10.73 -0.65 3.94
N TYR A 58 10.45 0.40 3.17
CA TYR A 58 10.34 0.32 1.71
C TYR A 58 11.59 -0.26 1.06
N GLY A 59 12.77 0.11 1.54
CA GLY A 59 14.03 -0.38 1.01
C GLY A 59 14.30 -1.85 1.30
N ARG A 60 13.84 -2.36 2.43
CA ARG A 60 14.10 -3.73 2.91
C ARG A 60 13.02 -4.73 2.49
N CYS A 61 11.78 -4.30 2.37
CA CYS A 61 10.66 -5.16 2.05
C CYS A 61 10.33 -5.11 0.55
N GLU A 62 10.63 -6.18 -0.18
CA GLU A 62 10.34 -6.25 -1.61
C GLU A 62 8.83 -6.20 -1.92
N ALA A 63 7.98 -6.76 -1.04
CA ALA A 63 6.54 -6.71 -1.20
C ALA A 63 6.00 -5.26 -1.27
N MET A 64 6.61 -4.33 -0.54
CA MET A 64 6.26 -2.91 -0.59
C MET A 64 6.64 -2.23 -1.91
N ARG A 65 7.56 -2.82 -2.67
CA ARG A 65 8.03 -2.33 -3.97
C ARG A 65 7.51 -3.15 -5.14
N LEU A 66 6.68 -4.16 -4.87
CA LEU A 66 6.08 -4.98 -5.90
C LEU A 66 5.17 -4.15 -6.80
N ARG A 67 5.28 -4.38 -8.11
CA ARG A 67 4.49 -3.74 -9.17
C ARG A 67 3.95 -4.80 -10.08
N PHE A 68 2.85 -4.48 -10.72
CA PHE A 68 2.26 -5.31 -11.76
C PHE A 68 2.32 -4.63 -13.11
N ALA A 69 2.45 -5.40 -14.17
CA ALA A 69 2.41 -4.90 -15.54
C ALA A 69 1.69 -5.90 -16.44
N GLN A 70 0.91 -5.38 -17.36
CA GLN A 70 0.23 -6.17 -18.37
C GLN A 70 0.95 -6.04 -19.71
N ASP A 71 1.13 -7.13 -20.45
CA ASP A 71 1.67 -7.09 -21.79
C ASP A 71 0.58 -6.77 -22.83
N LYS A 72 1.00 -6.69 -24.11
CA LYS A 72 0.08 -6.39 -25.23
C LYS A 72 -0.96 -7.49 -25.47
N GLN A 73 -0.71 -8.70 -24.96
CA GLN A 73 -1.63 -9.83 -25.03
C GLN A 73 -2.59 -9.91 -23.84
N GLY A 74 -2.50 -8.97 -22.91
CA GLY A 74 -3.34 -8.94 -21.71
C GLY A 74 -2.84 -9.81 -20.56
N THR A 75 -1.63 -10.38 -20.65
CA THR A 75 -1.04 -11.21 -19.59
C THR A 75 -0.39 -10.34 -18.53
N TRP A 76 -0.77 -10.57 -17.26
CA TRP A 76 -0.20 -9.88 -16.12
C TRP A 76 1.09 -10.54 -15.62
N TYR A 77 2.05 -9.72 -15.26
CA TYR A 77 3.34 -10.07 -14.66
C TYR A 77 3.58 -9.18 -13.44
N GLN A 78 4.57 -9.58 -12.63
CA GLN A 78 5.03 -8.78 -11.50
C GLN A 78 6.53 -8.52 -11.61
N TYR A 79 6.98 -7.44 -10.99
CA TYR A 79 8.38 -7.09 -10.84
C TYR A 79 8.59 -6.27 -9.57
N VAL A 80 9.81 -6.29 -9.02
CA VAL A 80 10.19 -5.45 -7.88
C VAL A 80 10.83 -4.18 -8.42
N ALA A 81 10.24 -3.03 -8.09
CA ALA A 81 10.79 -1.73 -8.46
C ALA A 81 12.00 -1.36 -7.58
N ASP A 82 12.80 -0.39 -8.03
CA ASP A 82 13.85 0.20 -7.21
C ASP A 82 13.29 0.88 -5.96
N LYS A 83 14.18 1.19 -5.04
CA LYS A 83 13.85 2.02 -3.90
C LYS A 83 13.47 3.41 -4.40
N GLU A 84 12.26 3.83 -4.08
CA GLU A 84 11.75 5.17 -4.38
C GLU A 84 11.54 5.93 -3.07
N GLU A 85 11.99 7.17 -3.01
CA GLU A 85 11.49 8.11 -2.03
C GLU A 85 10.11 8.57 -2.48
N ARG A 86 9.07 8.15 -1.74
CA ARG A 86 7.71 8.60 -1.96
C ARG A 86 7.37 9.66 -0.93
N ASP A 87 6.55 10.62 -1.31
CA ASP A 87 6.00 11.56 -0.35
C ASP A 87 5.14 10.79 0.65
N ILE A 88 5.41 11.01 1.95
CA ILE A 88 4.66 10.41 3.05
C ILE A 88 3.89 11.53 3.72
N GLU A 89 2.58 11.51 3.54
CA GLU A 89 1.68 12.49 4.13
C GLU A 89 1.68 12.37 5.65
N TYR A 90 1.48 13.50 6.31
CA TYR A 90 1.13 13.58 7.73
C TYR A 90 -0.24 14.22 7.87
N VAL A 91 -1.12 13.55 8.62
CA VAL A 91 -2.47 14.04 8.89
C VAL A 91 -2.70 14.07 10.39
N ASP A 92 -2.96 15.27 10.91
CA ASP A 92 -3.27 15.53 12.31
C ASP A 92 -4.80 15.64 12.49
N PHE A 93 -5.38 14.66 13.22
CA PHE A 93 -6.79 14.63 13.56
C PHE A 93 -7.09 15.19 14.97
N SER A 94 -6.10 15.75 15.67
CA SER A 94 -6.24 16.16 17.08
C SER A 94 -7.32 17.23 17.31
N ASN A 95 -7.68 17.99 16.29
CA ASN A 95 -8.73 19.00 16.36
C ASN A 95 -10.14 18.50 16.00
N GLY A 96 -10.28 17.19 15.69
CA GLY A 96 -11.55 16.55 15.29
C GLY A 96 -11.99 15.49 16.29
N THR A 97 -12.87 14.62 15.84
CA THR A 97 -13.35 13.46 16.58
C THR A 97 -12.78 12.15 16.05
N MET A 98 -12.80 11.08 16.86
CA MET A 98 -12.43 9.74 16.40
C MET A 98 -13.30 9.27 15.24
N GLU A 99 -14.60 9.59 15.26
CA GLU A 99 -15.53 9.27 14.17
C GLU A 99 -15.11 9.92 12.85
N GLU A 100 -14.68 11.18 12.87
CA GLU A 100 -14.18 11.90 11.69
C GLU A 100 -12.86 11.31 11.18
N ALA A 101 -11.95 10.93 12.08
CA ALA A 101 -10.70 10.28 11.75
C ALA A 101 -10.96 8.91 11.10
N GLU A 102 -11.81 8.07 11.69
CA GLU A 102 -12.18 6.76 11.15
C GLU A 102 -12.89 6.87 9.80
N LYS A 103 -13.79 7.83 9.64
CA LYS A 103 -14.47 8.11 8.38
C LYS A 103 -13.46 8.47 7.27
N THR A 104 -12.47 9.28 7.60
CA THR A 104 -11.42 9.69 6.66
C THR A 104 -10.55 8.48 6.26
N MET A 105 -10.08 7.69 7.22
CA MET A 105 -9.29 6.48 6.96
C MET A 105 -10.09 5.44 6.17
N THR A 106 -11.37 5.28 6.46
CA THR A 106 -12.28 4.43 5.68
C THR A 106 -12.40 4.91 4.23
N ALA A 107 -12.51 6.22 4.01
CA ALA A 107 -12.54 6.80 2.68
C ALA A 107 -11.23 6.54 1.91
N TRP A 108 -10.07 6.56 2.59
CA TRP A 108 -8.80 6.17 1.95
C TRP A 108 -8.79 4.70 1.54
N THR A 109 -9.34 3.80 2.39
CA THR A 109 -9.45 2.37 2.06
C THR A 109 -10.34 2.12 0.84
N ALA A 110 -11.32 2.98 0.62
CA ALA A 110 -12.28 2.84 -0.49
C ALA A 110 -11.70 3.23 -1.86
N VAL A 111 -10.47 3.77 -1.91
CA VAL A 111 -9.83 4.13 -3.20
C VAL A 111 -9.10 2.92 -3.76
N PRO A 112 -9.53 2.35 -4.91
CA PRO A 112 -8.88 1.17 -5.47
C PRO A 112 -7.48 1.49 -6.02
N PHE A 113 -6.54 0.57 -5.83
CA PHE A 113 -5.23 0.65 -6.45
C PHE A 113 -5.31 0.38 -7.96
N LYS A 114 -4.50 1.11 -8.71
CA LYS A 114 -4.30 0.89 -10.15
C LYS A 114 -3.07 -0.01 -10.33
N PRO A 115 -3.23 -1.27 -10.79
CA PRO A 115 -2.11 -2.23 -10.75
C PRO A 115 -1.00 -1.95 -11.77
N GLN A 116 -1.31 -1.26 -12.88
CA GLN A 116 -0.34 -1.04 -13.95
C GLN A 116 0.81 -0.11 -13.53
N ASP A 117 2.00 -0.66 -13.30
CA ASP A 117 3.26 0.05 -12.99
C ASP A 117 3.18 1.03 -11.80
N SER A 118 2.25 0.82 -10.88
CA SER A 118 1.96 1.75 -9.78
C SER A 118 2.25 1.14 -8.41
N PRO A 119 2.52 1.95 -7.38
CA PRO A 119 2.57 1.49 -6.01
C PRO A 119 1.26 0.79 -5.61
N MET A 120 1.38 -0.32 -4.88
CA MET A 120 0.26 -1.12 -4.40
C MET A 120 0.08 -1.01 -2.87
N ASN A 121 0.63 0.03 -2.29
CA ASN A 121 0.47 0.39 -0.89
C ASN A 121 0.62 1.90 -0.70
N ARG A 122 0.12 2.40 0.43
CA ARG A 122 0.23 3.79 0.88
C ARG A 122 0.43 3.81 2.39
N ILE A 123 1.30 4.68 2.87
CA ILE A 123 1.47 4.96 4.29
C ILE A 123 1.18 6.44 4.51
N VAL A 124 0.41 6.73 5.54
CA VAL A 124 0.14 8.10 6.04
C VAL A 124 0.56 8.13 7.51
N MET A 125 1.38 9.08 7.91
CA MET A 125 1.64 9.34 9.32
C MET A 125 0.43 10.05 9.91
N ILE A 126 -0.03 9.62 11.07
CA ILE A 126 -1.26 10.14 11.68
C ILE A 126 -1.06 10.49 13.15
N LYS A 127 -1.81 11.50 13.59
CA LYS A 127 -2.08 11.78 15.00
C LYS A 127 -3.59 11.72 15.22
N THR A 128 -4.02 10.92 16.18
CA THR A 128 -5.43 10.74 16.50
C THR A 128 -5.95 11.80 17.47
N PRO A 129 -7.28 11.99 17.62
CA PRO A 129 -7.86 12.96 18.54
C PRO A 129 -7.50 12.72 20.01
N ASP A 130 -7.26 11.48 20.41
CA ASP A 130 -6.79 11.09 21.74
C ASP A 130 -5.26 11.15 21.89
N SER A 131 -4.56 11.84 20.96
CA SER A 131 -3.12 12.10 20.97
C SER A 131 -2.23 10.87 20.77
N TYR A 132 -2.76 9.77 20.26
CA TYR A 132 -1.94 8.67 19.78
C TYR A 132 -1.30 9.03 18.44
N GLU A 133 -0.06 8.66 18.24
CA GLU A 133 0.68 8.92 17.00
C GLU A 133 1.15 7.62 16.36
N GLY A 134 1.28 7.62 15.05
CA GLY A 134 1.73 6.45 14.30
C GLY A 134 1.46 6.53 12.81
N ILE A 135 1.01 5.43 12.23
CA ILE A 135 0.77 5.32 10.80
C ILE A 135 -0.61 4.71 10.51
N TYR A 136 -1.17 5.12 9.39
CA TYR A 136 -2.20 4.38 8.67
C TYR A 136 -1.54 3.70 7.49
N PHE A 137 -1.65 2.37 7.42
CA PHE A 137 -1.10 1.55 6.36
C PHE A 137 -2.22 0.99 5.48
N LEU A 138 -2.13 1.21 4.19
CA LEU A 138 -3.05 0.69 3.19
C LEU A 138 -2.26 -0.13 2.16
N ALA A 139 -2.68 -1.35 1.90
CA ALA A 139 -2.08 -2.22 0.90
C ALA A 139 -3.12 -2.97 0.08
N ASP A 140 -2.75 -3.36 -1.12
CA ASP A 140 -3.54 -4.26 -1.95
C ASP A 140 -3.16 -5.72 -1.64
N HIS A 141 -4.17 -6.56 -1.45
CA HIS A 141 -4.02 -7.98 -1.08
C HIS A 141 -3.22 -8.82 -2.09
N ARG A 142 -3.03 -8.32 -3.31
CA ARG A 142 -2.14 -8.96 -4.30
C ARG A 142 -0.67 -8.90 -3.94
N THR A 143 -0.27 -7.98 -3.04
CA THR A 143 1.13 -7.82 -2.62
C THR A 143 1.40 -8.30 -1.21
N MET A 144 0.40 -8.32 -0.35
CA MET A 144 0.52 -8.66 1.07
C MET A 144 -0.74 -9.38 1.56
N ASP A 145 -0.59 -10.16 2.61
CA ASP A 145 -1.68 -10.72 3.41
C ASP A 145 -1.53 -10.34 4.88
N ALA A 146 -2.45 -10.79 5.73
CA ALA A 146 -2.43 -10.47 7.15
C ALA A 146 -1.26 -11.12 7.93
N GLN A 147 -0.48 -11.99 7.29
CA GLN A 147 0.67 -12.68 7.87
C GLN A 147 2.01 -12.19 7.31
N SER A 148 1.97 -11.23 6.38
CA SER A 148 3.16 -10.71 5.70
C SER A 148 3.95 -9.72 6.54
#